data_fedb6882a81394a993cab50f967eeea7
#
_entry.id   fedb6882a81394a993cab50f967eeea7
#
_cell.length_a   1.000
_cell.length_b   1.000
_cell.length_c   1.000
_cell.angle_alpha   90.00
_cell.angle_beta   90.00
_cell.angle_gamma   90.00
#
_symmetry.space_group_name_H-M   'P 1'
#
loop_
_entity.id
_entity.type
_entity.pdbx_description
1 polymer ?
#
loop_
_entity_poly.entity_id
_entity_poly.type
_entity_poly.pdbx_seq_one_letter_code
_entity_poly.pdbx_strand_id
1 'polypeptide(L)'
;MVKRILLSIGIIVVVLIAIGAGVVIGDSQAFEGAGDVANVEYPAADGTTLVGYLAQPEGEGTFPAVLMVHEWWGLNAELTEMADILAEQGYIVLAPDTYRGRVATTVPGALTLRLSADEARVDGDMQAAFDYLVALPNVDPARIGVMGFCYGGGVA
;
A
#
# COMPACT_ATOMS: atom_id res chain seq x y z
N MET A 1 1.55 -52.96 -4.96
CA MET A 1 0.57 -51.86 -4.94
C MET A 1 1.06 -50.68 -4.10
N VAL A 2 1.41 -50.88 -2.84
CA VAL A 2 1.87 -49.79 -1.90
C VAL A 2 3.07 -49.00 -2.42
N LYS A 3 4.13 -49.66 -2.95
CA LYS A 3 5.32 -48.95 -3.51
C LYS A 3 4.97 -48.01 -4.67
N ARG A 4 3.99 -48.35 -5.54
CA ARG A 4 3.56 -47.46 -6.63
C ARG A 4 2.79 -46.24 -6.09
N ILE A 5 1.96 -46.42 -5.07
CA ILE A 5 1.21 -45.36 -4.42
C ILE A 5 2.18 -44.38 -3.74
N LEU A 6 3.17 -44.89 -2.99
CA LEU A 6 4.19 -44.06 -2.34
C LEU A 6 5.03 -43.29 -3.36
N LEU A 7 5.38 -43.88 -4.48
CA LEU A 7 6.11 -43.22 -5.57
C LEU A 7 5.26 -42.11 -6.21
N SER A 8 3.97 -42.33 -6.44
CA SER A 8 3.06 -41.33 -7.00
C SER A 8 2.86 -40.16 -6.04
N ILE A 9 2.71 -40.43 -4.73
CA ILE A 9 2.63 -39.37 -3.70
C ILE A 9 3.93 -38.56 -3.67
N GLY A 10 5.10 -39.22 -3.72
CA GLY A 10 6.39 -38.55 -3.76
C GLY A 10 6.55 -37.60 -4.99
N ILE A 11 6.11 -38.06 -6.17
CA ILE A 11 6.15 -37.24 -7.39
C ILE A 11 5.21 -36.03 -7.27
N ILE A 12 3.98 -36.21 -6.74
CA ILE A 12 3.03 -35.10 -6.54
C ILE A 12 3.61 -34.05 -5.59
N VAL A 13 4.21 -34.47 -4.48
CA VAL A 13 4.83 -33.56 -3.51
C VAL A 13 5.98 -32.79 -4.15
N VAL A 14 6.86 -33.45 -4.92
CA VAL A 14 7.97 -32.79 -5.62
C VAL A 14 7.46 -31.79 -6.66
N VAL A 15 6.40 -32.14 -7.40
CA VAL A 15 5.78 -31.23 -8.39
C VAL A 15 5.16 -30.02 -7.68
N LEU A 16 4.46 -30.22 -6.57
CA LEU A 16 3.88 -29.12 -5.79
C LEU A 16 4.96 -28.19 -5.18
N ILE A 17 6.07 -28.77 -4.71
CA ILE A 17 7.23 -27.99 -4.23
C ILE A 17 7.88 -27.23 -5.39
N ALA A 18 8.05 -27.85 -6.56
CA ALA A 18 8.62 -27.20 -7.74
C ALA A 18 7.72 -26.07 -8.28
N ILE A 19 6.39 -26.27 -8.26
CA ILE A 19 5.42 -25.22 -8.61
C ILE A 19 5.48 -24.09 -7.57
N GLY A 20 5.51 -24.41 -6.28
CA GLY A 20 5.64 -23.44 -5.19
C GLY A 20 6.96 -22.67 -5.27
N ALA A 21 8.09 -23.35 -5.51
CA ALA A 21 9.39 -22.71 -5.72
C ALA A 21 9.43 -21.87 -7.01
N GLY A 22 8.80 -22.33 -8.09
CA GLY A 22 8.68 -21.58 -9.35
C GLY A 22 7.85 -20.31 -9.19
N VAL A 23 6.78 -20.36 -8.38
CA VAL A 23 5.99 -19.17 -8.00
C VAL A 23 6.84 -18.19 -7.17
N VAL A 24 7.61 -18.69 -6.20
CA VAL A 24 8.48 -17.84 -5.36
C VAL A 24 9.66 -17.24 -6.15
N ILE A 25 10.25 -17.98 -7.10
CA ILE A 25 11.37 -17.48 -7.92
C ILE A 25 10.87 -16.54 -9.04
N GLY A 26 9.65 -16.78 -9.57
CA GLY A 26 8.98 -15.85 -10.50
C GLY A 26 8.57 -14.52 -9.82
N ASP A 27 8.50 -14.50 -8.50
CA ASP A 27 8.03 -13.38 -7.68
C ASP A 27 9.06 -12.23 -7.53
N SER A 28 10.31 -12.42 -7.99
CA SER A 28 11.29 -11.31 -8.02
C SER A 28 10.92 -10.19 -9.03
N GLN A 29 9.97 -10.44 -9.92
CA GLN A 29 9.36 -9.44 -10.82
C GLN A 29 7.91 -9.08 -10.42
N ALA A 30 7.44 -9.59 -9.29
CA ALA A 30 6.06 -9.36 -8.83
C ALA A 30 5.88 -8.05 -8.07
N PHE A 31 6.94 -7.28 -7.90
CA PHE A 31 6.94 -6.04 -7.17
C PHE A 31 7.62 -4.92 -7.94
N GLU A 32 7.02 -3.74 -7.84
CA GLU A 32 7.56 -2.46 -8.27
C GLU A 32 7.77 -1.55 -7.05
N GLY A 33 8.49 -0.46 -7.23
CA GLY A 33 8.70 0.53 -6.18
C GLY A 33 7.57 1.55 -6.12
N ALA A 34 7.02 1.81 -4.94
CA ALA A 34 6.07 2.93 -4.75
C ALA A 34 6.72 4.30 -5.03
N GLY A 35 8.05 4.38 -5.04
CA GLY A 35 8.81 5.59 -5.33
C GLY A 35 8.56 6.18 -6.72
N ASP A 36 8.05 5.40 -7.67
CA ASP A 36 7.74 5.89 -9.03
C ASP A 36 6.54 6.85 -9.04
N VAL A 37 5.64 6.76 -8.06
CA VAL A 37 4.45 7.62 -7.94
C VAL A 37 4.47 8.50 -6.69
N ALA A 38 5.21 8.14 -5.64
CA ALA A 38 5.31 8.94 -4.42
C ALA A 38 5.98 10.30 -4.69
N ASN A 39 5.46 11.35 -4.07
CA ASN A 39 5.95 12.72 -4.22
C ASN A 39 6.24 13.44 -2.90
N VAL A 40 5.98 12.76 -1.76
CA VAL A 40 6.30 13.29 -0.43
C VAL A 40 6.96 12.22 0.44
N GLU A 41 7.78 12.70 1.38
CA GLU A 41 8.43 11.89 2.40
C GLU A 41 8.14 12.47 3.79
N TYR A 42 7.97 11.61 4.79
CA TYR A 42 7.77 11.99 6.18
C TYR A 42 8.28 10.91 7.13
N PRO A 43 8.68 11.27 8.37
CA PRO A 43 9.25 10.31 9.30
C PRO A 43 8.18 9.47 10.00
N ALA A 44 8.42 8.16 10.14
CA ALA A 44 7.72 7.33 11.12
C ALA A 44 8.28 7.51 12.53
N ALA A 45 7.56 7.07 13.54
CA ALA A 45 8.00 7.13 14.94
C ALA A 45 9.25 6.29 15.22
N ASP A 46 9.50 5.24 14.42
CA ASP A 46 10.68 4.39 14.50
C ASP A 46 11.92 4.96 13.77
N GLY A 47 11.79 6.16 13.18
CA GLY A 47 12.83 6.83 12.41
C GLY A 47 12.92 6.38 10.94
N THR A 48 12.06 5.48 10.49
CA THR A 48 11.96 5.11 9.07
C THR A 48 11.42 6.30 8.27
N THR A 49 11.98 6.57 7.09
CA THR A 49 11.38 7.49 6.13
C THR A 49 10.24 6.77 5.42
N LEU A 50 9.03 7.29 5.58
CA LEU A 50 7.84 6.85 4.86
C LEU A 50 7.66 7.69 3.61
N VAL A 51 6.99 7.12 2.61
CA VAL A 51 6.64 7.81 1.37
C VAL A 51 5.12 7.81 1.18
N GLY A 52 4.64 8.76 0.40
CA GLY A 52 3.25 8.87 0.03
C GLY A 52 3.06 9.75 -1.21
N TYR A 53 1.82 9.78 -1.68
CA TYR A 53 1.40 10.69 -2.74
C TYR A 53 0.52 11.78 -2.15
N LEU A 54 0.90 13.03 -2.34
CA LEU A 54 0.14 14.20 -1.92
C LEU A 54 -0.41 14.92 -3.15
N ALA A 55 -1.73 14.92 -3.29
CA ALA A 55 -2.45 15.74 -4.25
C ALA A 55 -3.05 16.96 -3.54
N GLN A 56 -2.98 18.13 -4.18
CA GLN A 56 -3.47 19.38 -3.61
C GLN A 56 -4.26 20.16 -4.64
N PRO A 57 -5.37 20.82 -4.22
CA PRO A 57 -6.13 21.70 -5.09
C PRO A 57 -5.31 22.92 -5.48
N GLU A 58 -5.63 23.52 -6.62
CA GLU A 58 -5.09 24.79 -7.01
C GLU A 58 -5.70 25.93 -6.18
N GLY A 59 -4.93 27.00 -5.97
CA GLY A 59 -5.38 28.21 -5.29
C GLY A 59 -4.85 28.38 -3.87
N GLU A 60 -5.25 29.49 -3.26
CA GLU A 60 -4.86 29.85 -1.88
C GLU A 60 -6.00 29.56 -0.91
N GLY A 61 -5.66 29.23 0.32
CA GLY A 61 -6.64 29.01 1.40
C GLY A 61 -6.39 27.73 2.18
N THR A 62 -7.36 27.39 3.02
CA THR A 62 -7.36 26.11 3.77
C THR A 62 -8.43 25.19 3.21
N PHE A 63 -8.07 23.95 3.03
CA PHE A 63 -8.89 22.92 2.37
C PHE A 63 -9.18 21.77 3.34
N PRO A 64 -10.33 21.09 3.18
CA PRO A 64 -10.55 19.80 3.82
C PRO A 64 -9.52 18.79 3.31
N ALA A 65 -9.20 17.81 4.12
CA ALA A 65 -8.23 16.82 3.74
C ALA A 65 -8.75 15.38 3.86
N VAL A 66 -8.15 14.49 3.07
CA VAL A 66 -8.46 13.07 3.05
C VAL A 66 -7.18 12.26 3.16
N LEU A 67 -7.12 11.35 4.11
CA LEU A 67 -6.13 10.29 4.16
C LEU A 67 -6.70 9.10 3.37
N MET A 68 -6.10 8.78 2.21
CA MET A 68 -6.61 7.77 1.27
C MET A 68 -5.73 6.51 1.31
N VAL A 69 -6.28 5.39 1.80
CA VAL A 69 -5.53 4.14 1.96
C VAL A 69 -5.71 3.25 0.74
N HIS A 70 -4.58 2.80 0.19
CA HIS A 70 -4.54 1.95 -1.01
C HIS A 70 -5.15 0.57 -0.79
N GLU A 71 -5.42 -0.13 -1.89
CA GLU A 71 -5.81 -1.53 -1.90
C GLU A 71 -4.62 -2.47 -1.60
N TRP A 72 -4.84 -3.77 -1.68
CA TRP A 72 -3.81 -4.79 -1.43
C TRP A 72 -2.63 -4.77 -2.42
N TRP A 73 -2.72 -3.99 -3.49
CA TRP A 73 -1.65 -3.81 -4.47
C TRP A 73 -0.52 -2.91 -3.98
N GLY A 74 -0.79 -1.98 -3.07
CA GLY A 74 0.13 -0.93 -2.66
C GLY A 74 -0.19 0.41 -3.31
N LEU A 75 0.65 1.41 -3.04
CA LEU A 75 0.54 2.75 -3.62
C LEU A 75 0.92 2.72 -5.10
N ASN A 76 -0.05 2.82 -5.98
CA ASN A 76 0.09 2.73 -7.43
C ASN A 76 -0.53 3.92 -8.17
N ALA A 77 -0.35 3.96 -9.50
CA ALA A 77 -0.85 5.04 -10.34
C ALA A 77 -2.39 5.21 -10.30
N GLU A 78 -3.15 4.12 -10.20
CA GLU A 78 -4.61 4.20 -10.13
C GLU A 78 -5.09 4.95 -8.89
N LEU A 79 -4.42 4.74 -7.75
CA LEU A 79 -4.73 5.46 -6.52
C LEU A 79 -4.34 6.93 -6.60
N THR A 80 -3.20 7.24 -7.23
CA THR A 80 -2.76 8.64 -7.38
C THR A 80 -3.69 9.42 -8.31
N GLU A 81 -4.20 8.81 -9.38
CA GLU A 81 -5.22 9.42 -10.24
C GLU A 81 -6.52 9.72 -9.46
N MET A 82 -6.96 8.83 -8.57
CA MET A 82 -8.11 9.11 -7.69
C MET A 82 -7.83 10.25 -6.71
N ALA A 83 -6.61 10.34 -6.18
CA ALA A 83 -6.20 11.45 -5.33
C ALA A 83 -6.25 12.78 -6.08
N ASP A 84 -5.77 12.82 -7.33
CA ASP A 84 -5.82 14.00 -8.19
C ASP A 84 -7.25 14.45 -8.49
N ILE A 85 -8.16 13.50 -8.79
CA ILE A 85 -9.58 13.79 -9.00
C ILE A 85 -10.21 14.45 -7.76
N LEU A 86 -9.87 14.00 -6.55
CA LEU A 86 -10.34 14.63 -5.33
C LEU A 86 -9.70 16.00 -5.09
N ALA A 87 -8.44 16.18 -5.47
CA ALA A 87 -7.79 17.46 -5.39
C ALA A 87 -8.45 18.50 -6.31
N GLU A 88 -8.87 18.12 -7.51
CA GLU A 88 -9.68 18.96 -8.40
C GLU A 88 -11.03 19.36 -7.79
N GLN A 89 -11.55 18.56 -6.86
CA GLN A 89 -12.79 18.88 -6.13
C GLN A 89 -12.56 19.70 -4.85
N GLY A 90 -11.32 20.13 -4.59
CA GLY A 90 -10.97 21.01 -3.48
C GLY A 90 -10.57 20.28 -2.19
N TYR A 91 -10.09 19.05 -2.27
CA TYR A 91 -9.56 18.31 -1.13
C TYR A 91 -8.03 18.20 -1.21
N ILE A 92 -7.33 18.34 -0.11
CA ILE A 92 -5.95 17.86 0.00
C ILE A 92 -6.02 16.35 0.28
N VAL A 93 -5.32 15.55 -0.52
CA VAL A 93 -5.34 14.10 -0.38
C VAL A 93 -3.93 13.58 -0.15
N LEU A 94 -3.72 12.88 0.96
CA LEU A 94 -2.50 12.12 1.20
C LEU A 94 -2.81 10.63 1.06
N ALA A 95 -2.14 9.97 0.12
CA ALA A 95 -2.16 8.53 -0.03
C ALA A 95 -0.84 7.94 0.50
N PRO A 96 -0.81 7.42 1.75
CA PRO A 96 0.39 6.83 2.34
C PRO A 96 0.70 5.46 1.74
N ASP A 97 1.98 5.12 1.65
CA ASP A 97 2.41 3.77 1.31
C ASP A 97 2.56 2.92 2.58
N THR A 98 1.56 2.11 2.87
CA THR A 98 1.56 1.23 4.05
C THR A 98 2.41 -0.03 3.87
N TYR A 99 2.96 -0.26 2.66
CA TYR A 99 3.84 -1.39 2.36
C TYR A 99 5.33 -1.01 2.27
N ARG A 100 5.65 0.26 2.64
CA ARG A 100 7.03 0.77 2.75
C ARG A 100 7.86 0.51 1.49
N GLY A 101 7.38 0.98 0.35
CA GLY A 101 8.11 1.00 -0.92
C GLY A 101 7.77 -0.16 -1.86
N ARG A 102 6.79 -1.01 -1.55
CA ARG A 102 6.46 -2.18 -2.36
C ARG A 102 5.07 -2.09 -2.99
N VAL A 103 5.01 -2.31 -4.30
CA VAL A 103 3.77 -2.41 -5.08
C VAL A 103 3.73 -3.77 -5.75
N ALA A 104 2.63 -4.49 -5.59
CA ALA A 104 2.46 -5.80 -6.21
C ALA A 104 1.92 -5.66 -7.65
N THR A 105 2.51 -6.42 -8.56
CA THR A 105 2.10 -6.51 -9.97
C THR A 105 1.36 -7.82 -10.28
N THR A 106 1.30 -8.73 -9.30
CA THR A 106 0.65 -10.04 -9.41
C THR A 106 -0.23 -10.34 -8.21
N VAL A 107 -1.26 -11.17 -8.39
CA VAL A 107 -2.13 -11.61 -7.28
C VAL A 107 -1.36 -12.33 -6.16
N PRO A 108 -0.43 -13.26 -6.43
CA PRO A 108 0.40 -13.85 -5.38
C PRO A 108 1.25 -12.81 -4.64
N GLY A 109 1.81 -11.83 -5.36
CA GLY A 109 2.54 -10.71 -4.77
C GLY A 109 1.65 -9.87 -3.84
N ALA A 110 0.47 -9.47 -4.28
CA ALA A 110 -0.49 -8.71 -3.47
C ALA A 110 -0.90 -9.48 -2.20
N LEU A 111 -1.16 -10.80 -2.33
CA LEU A 111 -1.45 -11.64 -1.19
C LEU A 111 -0.27 -11.71 -0.21
N THR A 112 0.95 -11.81 -0.72
CA THR A 112 2.17 -11.80 0.09
C THR A 112 2.31 -10.49 0.87
N LEU A 113 2.12 -9.33 0.22
CA LEU A 113 2.14 -8.02 0.89
C LEU A 113 1.07 -7.95 1.99
N ARG A 114 -0.16 -8.33 1.68
CA ARG A 114 -1.28 -8.29 2.64
C ARG A 114 -1.03 -9.18 3.86
N LEU A 115 -0.53 -10.41 3.67
CA LEU A 115 -0.27 -11.36 4.75
C LEU A 115 0.97 -11.01 5.58
N SER A 116 1.93 -10.27 5.00
CA SER A 116 3.14 -9.81 5.69
C SER A 116 3.00 -8.43 6.34
N ALA A 117 1.89 -7.74 6.12
CA ALA A 117 1.63 -6.45 6.75
C ALA A 117 1.37 -6.62 8.24
N ASP A 118 2.25 -6.11 9.09
CA ASP A 118 2.08 -6.06 10.53
C ASP A 118 1.11 -4.93 10.89
N GLU A 119 0.01 -5.25 11.54
CA GLU A 119 -1.07 -4.29 11.83
C GLU A 119 -0.57 -3.14 12.72
N ALA A 120 0.20 -3.43 13.78
CA ALA A 120 0.69 -2.38 14.69
C ALA A 120 1.66 -1.42 13.99
N ARG A 121 2.47 -1.93 13.04
CA ARG A 121 3.33 -1.11 12.20
C ARG A 121 2.52 -0.25 11.25
N VAL A 122 1.50 -0.83 10.60
CA VAL A 122 0.61 -0.07 9.69
C VAL A 122 -0.12 1.04 10.44
N ASP A 123 -0.65 0.76 11.64
CA ASP A 123 -1.30 1.77 12.48
C ASP A 123 -0.33 2.92 12.83
N GLY A 124 0.91 2.60 13.17
CA GLY A 124 1.95 3.60 13.43
C GLY A 124 2.30 4.43 12.20
N ASP A 125 2.39 3.81 11.02
CA ASP A 125 2.66 4.49 9.75
C ASP A 125 1.48 5.40 9.34
N MET A 126 0.24 4.96 9.59
CA MET A 126 -0.98 5.76 9.37
C MET A 126 -1.06 6.96 10.31
N GLN A 127 -0.67 6.79 11.59
CA GLN A 127 -0.61 7.91 12.53
C GLN A 127 0.43 8.94 12.06
N ALA A 128 1.61 8.51 11.62
CA ALA A 128 2.64 9.41 11.09
C ALA A 128 2.15 10.15 9.83
N ALA A 129 1.42 9.48 8.94
CA ALA A 129 0.79 10.09 7.77
C ALA A 129 -0.26 11.14 8.18
N PHE A 130 -1.09 10.84 9.17
CA PHE A 130 -2.07 11.77 9.70
C PHE A 130 -1.40 13.00 10.30
N ASP A 131 -0.37 12.82 11.14
CA ASP A 131 0.37 13.91 11.76
C ASP A 131 1.05 14.81 10.72
N TYR A 132 1.61 14.21 9.66
CA TYR A 132 2.15 14.94 8.52
C TYR A 132 1.07 15.76 7.80
N LEU A 133 -0.09 15.17 7.53
CA LEU A 133 -1.20 15.83 6.84
C LEU A 133 -1.73 17.04 7.65
N VAL A 134 -1.92 16.86 8.96
CA VAL A 134 -2.37 17.93 9.87
C VAL A 134 -1.37 19.07 9.97
N ALA A 135 -0.07 18.80 9.84
CA ALA A 135 0.98 19.81 9.90
C ALA A 135 1.08 20.67 8.63
N LEU A 136 0.41 20.31 7.53
CA LEU A 136 0.41 21.12 6.32
C LEU A 136 -0.33 22.45 6.56
N PRO A 137 0.24 23.59 6.15
CA PRO A 137 -0.29 24.92 6.48
C PRO A 137 -1.65 25.24 5.81
N ASN A 138 -1.99 24.53 4.75
CA ASN A 138 -3.21 24.70 3.98
C ASN A 138 -4.28 23.62 4.28
N VAL A 139 -4.07 22.77 5.26
CA VAL A 139 -5.07 21.79 5.73
C VAL A 139 -5.93 22.41 6.81
N ASP A 140 -7.26 22.23 6.73
CA ASP A 140 -8.18 22.52 7.81
C ASP A 140 -8.26 21.31 8.76
N PRO A 141 -7.67 21.38 9.96
CA PRO A 141 -7.60 20.23 10.86
C PRO A 141 -8.97 19.80 11.43
N ALA A 142 -10.00 20.65 11.29
CA ALA A 142 -11.37 20.30 11.69
C ALA A 142 -12.15 19.52 10.61
N ARG A 143 -11.57 19.39 9.41
CA ARG A 143 -12.22 18.75 8.25
C ARG A 143 -11.31 17.72 7.61
N ILE A 144 -10.93 16.70 8.37
CA ILE A 144 -10.12 15.59 7.88
C ILE A 144 -10.97 14.31 7.88
N GLY A 145 -11.01 13.63 6.75
CA GLY A 145 -11.61 12.33 6.60
C GLY A 145 -10.58 11.26 6.27
N VAL A 146 -10.93 10.00 6.52
CA VAL A 146 -10.15 8.84 6.10
C VAL A 146 -11.02 8.01 5.17
N MET A 147 -10.44 7.52 4.09
CA MET A 147 -11.10 6.59 3.19
C MET A 147 -10.12 5.51 2.73
N GLY A 148 -10.64 4.36 2.37
CA GLY A 148 -9.84 3.26 1.86
C GLY A 148 -10.70 2.27 1.09
N PHE A 149 -10.06 1.50 0.21
CA PHE A 149 -10.72 0.52 -0.62
C PHE A 149 -10.18 -0.88 -0.29
N CYS A 150 -11.05 -1.89 -0.25
CA CYS A 150 -10.65 -3.28 -0.01
C CYS A 150 -9.81 -3.42 1.28
N TYR A 151 -8.51 -3.72 1.15
CA TYR A 151 -7.56 -3.72 2.27
C TYR A 151 -7.56 -2.38 3.02
N GLY A 152 -7.47 -1.27 2.28
CA GLY A 152 -7.48 0.07 2.88
C GLY A 152 -8.77 0.42 3.63
N GLY A 153 -9.91 -0.18 3.27
CA GLY A 153 -11.16 -0.04 4.01
C GLY A 153 -11.15 -0.71 5.39
N GLY A 154 -10.22 -1.65 5.62
CA GLY A 154 -9.97 -2.26 6.93
C GLY A 154 -8.90 -1.55 7.75
N VAL A 155 -8.14 -0.64 7.13
CA VAL A 155 -7.09 0.19 7.77
C VAL A 155 -7.64 1.57 8.14
N ALA A 156 -8.58 2.11 7.33
CA ALA A 156 -9.29 3.39 7.55
C ALA A 156 -10.30 3.34 8.75
#